data_b95d2bc46dcb13a673bc0f2563088c6f
#
_entry.id   b95d2bc46dcb13a673bc0f2563088c6f
#
_cell.length_a   1.000
_cell.length_b   1.000
_cell.length_c   1.000
_cell.angle_alpha   90.00
_cell.angle_beta   90.00
_cell.angle_gamma   90.00
#
_symmetry.space_group_name_H-M   'P 1'
#
loop_
_entity.id
_entity.type
_entity.pdbx_description
1 polymer ?
#
loop_
_entity_poly.entity_id
_entity_poly.type
_entity_poly.pdbx_seq_one_letter_code
_entity_poly.pdbx_strand_id
1 'polypeptide(L)'
;SDYTINSCATSRCFFGQFNMDSEIMQDQNVRKAVEMGIDKDGFCSVIMQGRGVPAKAAFPSSFSYGNDAVKAPSYDPEEAKKLLEESGWTDTDGDGYADKDGKKLYITWLTYPTRLEQPKLAEYAQSTLKDIGIEVNVNNTADHATYAKNGEFDVYVSSLTTAPTGDPEYFFTSTVVSDAAKNYGKYSNSDLDDIVAKLHETFDTDERGKLAVEAQQTILDDDAYFFVSHLNMGLVSKSNVSGLTAHPCDYYEITADLEVK
;
A
#
# COMPACT_ATOMS: atom_id res chain seq x y z
N SER A 1 24.14 -26.57 4.25
CA SER A 1 22.97 -26.06 5.02
C SER A 1 21.99 -27.21 5.18
N ASP A 2 21.49 -27.43 6.39
CA ASP A 2 20.50 -28.49 6.68
C ASP A 2 19.08 -28.03 6.32
N TYR A 3 18.97 -26.83 5.73
CA TYR A 3 17.71 -26.20 5.38
C TYR A 3 17.71 -25.65 3.94
N THR A 4 16.56 -25.72 3.33
CA THR A 4 16.24 -25.12 2.03
C THR A 4 15.25 -23.99 2.24
N ILE A 5 15.43 -22.88 1.52
CA ILE A 5 14.50 -21.75 1.52
C ILE A 5 13.91 -21.64 0.11
N ASN A 6 12.58 -21.74 0.03
CA ASN A 6 11.81 -21.44 -1.18
C ASN A 6 11.08 -20.12 -0.97
N SER A 7 11.19 -19.18 -1.90
CA SER A 7 10.50 -17.90 -1.79
C SER A 7 9.93 -17.44 -3.12
N CYS A 8 8.82 -16.73 -3.07
CA CYS A 8 8.24 -16.03 -4.22
C CYS A 8 7.62 -14.71 -3.79
N ALA A 9 7.46 -13.78 -4.74
CA ALA A 9 6.64 -12.60 -4.55
C ALA A 9 5.17 -13.01 -4.45
N THR A 10 4.44 -12.42 -3.49
CA THR A 10 3.04 -12.72 -3.24
C THR A 10 2.15 -11.53 -3.56
N SER A 11 0.82 -11.76 -3.64
CA SER A 11 -0.16 -10.68 -3.71
C SER A 11 -0.41 -9.99 -2.35
N ARG A 12 0.39 -10.28 -1.32
CA ARG A 12 0.32 -9.53 -0.06
C ARG A 12 1.00 -8.20 -0.23
N CYS A 13 0.18 -7.14 -0.19
CA CYS A 13 0.62 -5.77 -0.40
C CYS A 13 0.51 -4.96 0.88
N PHE A 14 1.51 -4.12 1.14
CA PHE A 14 1.43 -2.99 2.08
C PHE A 14 0.94 -1.77 1.32
N PHE A 15 -0.15 -1.20 1.78
CA PHE A 15 -0.77 -0.03 1.17
C PHE A 15 -1.31 0.93 2.22
N GLY A 16 -1.40 2.18 1.86
CA GLY A 16 -1.98 3.25 2.66
C GLY A 16 -3.30 3.73 2.08
N GLN A 17 -4.22 4.08 2.97
CA GLN A 17 -5.46 4.80 2.69
C GLN A 17 -5.32 6.21 3.26
N PHE A 18 -5.62 7.20 2.47
CA PHE A 18 -5.78 8.57 2.96
C PHE A 18 -7.20 8.76 3.52
N ASN A 19 -7.32 9.47 4.64
CA ASN A 19 -8.63 9.80 5.22
C ASN A 19 -9.22 11.01 4.50
N MET A 20 -10.22 10.81 3.65
CA MET A 20 -10.85 11.89 2.89
C MET A 20 -11.69 12.84 3.76
N ASP A 21 -11.97 12.47 5.03
CA ASP A 21 -12.60 13.37 6.01
C ASP A 21 -11.57 14.26 6.74
N SER A 22 -10.26 13.98 6.60
CA SER A 22 -9.20 14.83 7.17
C SER A 22 -9.04 16.12 6.37
N GLU A 23 -9.04 17.28 7.05
CA GLU A 23 -8.86 18.60 6.43
C GLU A 23 -7.58 18.65 5.56
N ILE A 24 -6.49 18.04 6.06
CA ILE A 24 -5.20 18.01 5.37
C ILE A 24 -5.25 17.10 4.13
N MET A 25 -5.91 15.94 4.25
CA MET A 25 -5.96 14.94 3.16
C MET A 25 -7.02 15.26 2.09
N GLN A 26 -7.84 16.30 2.26
CA GLN A 26 -8.69 16.82 1.17
C GLN A 26 -7.87 17.46 0.05
N ASP A 27 -6.67 17.96 0.34
CA ASP A 27 -5.75 18.49 -0.67
C ASP A 27 -5.03 17.34 -1.41
N GLN A 28 -5.30 17.18 -2.69
CA GLN A 28 -4.71 16.14 -3.52
C GLN A 28 -3.19 16.28 -3.63
N ASN A 29 -2.66 17.51 -3.70
CA ASN A 29 -1.23 17.73 -3.75
C ASN A 29 -0.53 17.23 -2.48
N VAL A 30 -1.17 17.37 -1.31
CA VAL A 30 -0.63 16.83 -0.06
C VAL A 30 -0.61 15.30 -0.08
N ARG A 31 -1.69 14.63 -0.55
CA ARG A 31 -1.71 13.18 -0.68
C ARG A 31 -0.62 12.67 -1.62
N LYS A 32 -0.49 13.33 -2.78
CA LYS A 32 0.54 13.02 -3.78
C LYS A 32 1.95 13.26 -3.23
N ALA A 33 2.16 14.35 -2.52
CA ALA A 33 3.44 14.65 -1.88
C ALA A 33 3.81 13.59 -0.82
N VAL A 34 2.84 13.10 -0.03
CA VAL A 34 3.06 11.98 0.89
C VAL A 34 3.50 10.73 0.14
N GLU A 35 2.82 10.35 -0.95
CA GLU A 35 3.22 9.18 -1.73
C GLU A 35 4.62 9.34 -2.34
N MET A 36 4.91 10.50 -2.96
CA MET A 36 6.20 10.79 -3.60
C MET A 36 7.34 10.98 -2.59
N GLY A 37 7.04 11.30 -1.34
CA GLY A 37 8.00 11.43 -0.25
C GLY A 37 8.41 10.09 0.39
N ILE A 38 7.78 8.96 0.03
CA ILE A 38 8.11 7.64 0.58
C ILE A 38 9.04 6.90 -0.39
N ASP A 39 10.30 6.69 0.02
CA ASP A 39 11.27 5.88 -0.74
C ASP A 39 10.96 4.39 -0.62
N LYS A 40 10.09 3.89 -1.52
CA LYS A 40 9.64 2.49 -1.58
C LYS A 40 10.80 1.53 -1.91
N ASP A 41 11.74 1.96 -2.77
CA ASP A 41 12.92 1.17 -3.13
C ASP A 41 13.88 1.02 -1.96
N GLY A 42 14.18 2.10 -1.25
CA GLY A 42 14.99 2.10 -0.05
C GLY A 42 14.35 1.26 1.06
N PHE A 43 13.04 1.37 1.28
CA PHE A 43 12.34 0.51 2.21
C PHE A 43 12.50 -0.97 1.88
N CYS A 44 12.25 -1.37 0.64
CA CYS A 44 12.34 -2.77 0.22
C CYS A 44 13.77 -3.33 0.25
N SER A 45 14.76 -2.54 -0.21
CA SER A 45 16.15 -3.00 -0.32
C SER A 45 16.87 -2.99 1.03
N VAL A 46 16.71 -1.92 1.83
CA VAL A 46 17.47 -1.71 3.08
C VAL A 46 16.72 -2.26 4.29
N ILE A 47 15.48 -1.80 4.50
CA ILE A 47 14.71 -2.16 5.70
C ILE A 47 14.20 -3.59 5.61
N MET A 48 13.65 -3.98 4.45
CA MET A 48 13.15 -5.34 4.20
C MET A 48 14.25 -6.32 3.78
N GLN A 49 15.47 -5.83 3.53
CA GLN A 49 16.60 -6.66 3.09
C GLN A 49 16.28 -7.51 1.85
N GLY A 50 15.55 -6.93 0.89
CA GLY A 50 15.10 -7.60 -0.33
C GLY A 50 13.95 -8.58 -0.15
N ARG A 51 13.29 -8.62 1.01
CA ARG A 51 12.11 -9.48 1.27
C ARG A 51 10.79 -8.85 0.82
N GLY A 52 10.86 -7.79 0.06
CA GLY A 52 9.73 -7.12 -0.56
C GLY A 52 10.13 -6.57 -1.92
N VAL A 53 9.15 -6.41 -2.80
CA VAL A 53 9.29 -5.75 -4.09
C VAL A 53 8.51 -4.44 -4.04
N PRO A 54 9.08 -3.31 -4.47
CA PRO A 54 8.36 -2.03 -4.48
C PRO A 54 7.04 -2.14 -5.23
N ALA A 55 5.97 -1.63 -4.63
CA ALA A 55 4.64 -1.67 -5.19
C ALA A 55 4.23 -0.32 -5.77
N LYS A 56 3.68 -0.34 -6.99
CA LYS A 56 3.01 0.79 -7.64
C LYS A 56 1.49 0.66 -7.56
N ALA A 57 1.01 -0.58 -7.40
CA ALA A 57 -0.39 -0.94 -7.46
C ALA A 57 -0.71 -2.06 -6.46
N ALA A 58 -1.99 -2.44 -6.38
CA ALA A 58 -2.46 -3.48 -5.47
C ALA A 58 -1.91 -4.86 -5.79
N PHE A 59 -1.55 -5.13 -7.06
CA PHE A 59 -1.14 -6.46 -7.52
C PHE A 59 0.30 -6.48 -8.03
N PRO A 60 1.07 -7.55 -7.75
CA PRO A 60 2.45 -7.66 -8.21
C PRO A 60 2.55 -7.88 -9.73
N SER A 61 3.73 -7.64 -10.30
CA SER A 61 4.03 -7.81 -11.74
C SER A 61 3.84 -9.24 -12.27
N SER A 62 3.62 -10.23 -11.40
CA SER A 62 3.25 -11.59 -11.82
C SER A 62 1.85 -11.72 -12.41
N PHE A 63 1.00 -10.70 -12.20
CA PHE A 63 -0.32 -10.60 -12.83
C PHE A 63 -0.28 -9.63 -14.01
N SER A 64 -1.02 -9.94 -15.09
CA SER A 64 -1.13 -9.08 -16.28
C SER A 64 -1.75 -7.70 -15.97
N TYR A 65 -2.49 -7.60 -14.86
CA TYR A 65 -3.10 -6.38 -14.33
C TYR A 65 -2.34 -5.80 -13.12
N GLY A 66 -1.08 -6.22 -12.91
CA GLY A 66 -0.26 -5.81 -11.78
C GLY A 66 0.53 -4.51 -12.00
N ASN A 67 1.60 -4.35 -11.21
CA ASN A 67 2.45 -3.15 -11.17
C ASN A 67 2.83 -2.55 -12.53
N ASP A 68 3.08 -3.40 -13.52
CA ASP A 68 3.59 -2.96 -14.83
C ASP A 68 2.48 -2.45 -15.77
N ALA A 69 1.22 -2.67 -15.39
CA ALA A 69 0.06 -2.29 -16.17
C ALA A 69 -0.47 -0.87 -15.85
N VAL A 70 0.00 -0.25 -14.76
CA VAL A 70 -0.46 1.06 -14.28
C VAL A 70 0.66 2.08 -14.19
N LYS A 71 0.26 3.36 -14.11
CA LYS A 71 1.16 4.48 -13.86
C LYS A 71 0.92 5.00 -12.45
N ALA A 72 1.97 5.11 -11.67
CA ALA A 72 1.95 5.68 -10.32
C ALA A 72 3.10 6.67 -10.15
N PRO A 73 3.00 7.61 -9.20
CA PRO A 73 4.11 8.48 -8.84
C PRO A 73 5.32 7.67 -8.38
N SER A 74 6.51 8.15 -8.73
CA SER A 74 7.78 7.63 -8.21
C SER A 74 8.25 8.47 -7.02
N TYR A 75 9.17 7.92 -6.24
CA TYR A 75 9.86 8.69 -5.21
C TYR A 75 10.57 9.90 -5.84
N ASP A 76 10.14 11.08 -5.46
CA ASP A 76 10.70 12.36 -5.89
C ASP A 76 10.45 13.42 -4.80
N PRO A 77 11.35 13.53 -3.82
CA PRO A 77 11.17 14.47 -2.71
C PRO A 77 11.21 15.93 -3.13
N GLU A 78 11.89 16.27 -4.24
CA GLU A 78 11.92 17.64 -4.73
C GLU A 78 10.60 18.06 -5.38
N GLU A 79 9.99 17.16 -6.14
CA GLU A 79 8.65 17.41 -6.68
C GLU A 79 7.59 17.40 -5.58
N ALA A 80 7.72 16.50 -4.59
CA ALA A 80 6.85 16.50 -3.43
C ALA A 80 6.85 17.84 -2.67
N LYS A 81 8.02 18.45 -2.45
CA LYS A 81 8.12 19.80 -1.86
C LYS A 81 7.39 20.85 -2.68
N LYS A 82 7.55 20.85 -4.02
CA LYS A 82 6.85 21.80 -4.88
C LYS A 82 5.33 21.67 -4.80
N LEU A 83 4.82 20.44 -4.77
CA LEU A 83 3.39 20.20 -4.59
C LEU A 83 2.87 20.77 -3.26
N LEU A 84 3.65 20.63 -2.18
CA LEU A 84 3.33 21.25 -0.90
C LEU A 84 3.35 22.78 -0.99
N GLU A 85 4.37 23.37 -1.62
CA GLU A 85 4.47 24.82 -1.84
C GLU A 85 3.29 25.35 -2.68
N GLU A 86 2.88 24.65 -3.73
CA GLU A 86 1.74 24.98 -4.57
C GLU A 86 0.43 24.99 -3.77
N SER A 87 0.33 24.15 -2.73
CA SER A 87 -0.78 24.12 -1.78
C SER A 87 -0.62 25.12 -0.62
N GLY A 88 0.45 25.93 -0.63
CA GLY A 88 0.70 26.96 0.37
C GLY A 88 1.39 26.47 1.65
N TRP A 89 1.93 25.25 1.64
CA TRP A 89 2.71 24.69 2.74
C TRP A 89 4.18 25.01 2.54
N THR A 90 4.76 25.85 3.42
CA THR A 90 6.18 26.26 3.36
C THR A 90 6.73 26.36 4.78
N ASP A 91 8.01 26.06 4.98
CA ASP A 91 8.69 26.28 6.27
C ASP A 91 8.92 27.79 6.48
N THR A 92 8.05 28.43 7.25
CA THR A 92 8.07 29.88 7.46
C THR A 92 8.85 30.30 8.71
N ASP A 93 9.07 29.40 9.68
CA ASP A 93 9.78 29.68 10.94
C ASP A 93 11.18 29.04 11.00
N GLY A 94 11.55 28.21 10.04
CA GLY A 94 12.88 27.60 9.91
C GLY A 94 13.08 26.38 10.80
N ASP A 95 12.01 25.74 11.27
CA ASP A 95 12.09 24.55 12.13
C ASP A 95 12.22 23.23 11.33
N GLY A 96 12.18 23.31 9.99
CA GLY A 96 12.32 22.19 9.08
C GLY A 96 11.00 21.48 8.73
N TYR A 97 9.87 22.02 9.17
CA TYR A 97 8.55 21.52 8.81
C TYR A 97 7.77 22.60 8.06
N ALA A 98 6.96 22.17 7.11
CA ALA A 98 6.09 23.09 6.39
C ALA A 98 4.91 23.52 7.28
N ASP A 99 4.55 24.81 7.15
CA ASP A 99 3.41 25.36 7.83
C ASP A 99 2.56 26.23 6.90
N LYS A 100 1.27 26.36 7.25
CA LYS A 100 0.28 27.13 6.50
C LYS A 100 -0.70 27.74 7.50
N ASP A 101 -0.93 29.06 7.41
CA ASP A 101 -1.85 29.79 8.30
C ASP A 101 -1.51 29.60 9.80
N GLY A 102 -0.23 29.47 10.14
CA GLY A 102 0.27 29.24 11.50
C GLY A 102 0.03 27.82 12.05
N LYS A 103 -0.34 26.88 11.19
CA LYS A 103 -0.48 25.45 11.53
C LYS A 103 0.61 24.67 10.83
N LYS A 104 1.32 23.81 11.57
CA LYS A 104 2.32 22.90 11.03
C LYS A 104 1.65 21.78 10.23
N LEU A 105 2.29 21.34 9.12
CA LEU A 105 1.88 20.18 8.37
C LEU A 105 2.19 18.91 9.18
N TYR A 106 1.18 18.45 9.90
CA TYR A 106 1.26 17.34 10.83
C TYR A 106 0.25 16.29 10.44
N ILE A 107 0.70 15.04 10.25
CA ILE A 107 -0.15 13.91 9.90
C ILE A 107 -0.07 12.79 10.94
N THR A 108 -1.20 12.15 11.23
CA THR A 108 -1.30 10.97 12.05
C THR A 108 -1.25 9.73 11.17
N TRP A 109 -0.18 8.96 11.31
CA TRP A 109 0.04 7.68 10.63
C TRP A 109 -0.40 6.53 11.51
N LEU A 110 -1.51 5.88 11.19
CA LEU A 110 -2.03 4.73 11.92
C LEU A 110 -1.49 3.43 11.34
N THR A 111 -0.98 2.56 12.20
CA THR A 111 -0.53 1.21 11.86
C THR A 111 -0.63 0.26 13.06
N TYR A 112 -0.13 -0.98 12.94
CA TYR A 112 -0.27 -1.99 13.99
C TYR A 112 0.97 -2.89 14.13
N PRO A 113 1.26 -3.42 15.36
CA PRO A 113 2.49 -4.14 15.67
C PRO A 113 2.48 -5.62 15.28
N THR A 114 1.34 -6.22 14.90
CA THR A 114 1.23 -7.66 14.64
C THR A 114 1.93 -8.11 13.36
N ARG A 115 2.32 -7.19 12.50
CA ARG A 115 3.23 -7.35 11.37
C ARG A 115 4.48 -6.54 11.63
N LEU A 116 5.63 -7.22 11.79
CA LEU A 116 6.90 -6.58 12.19
C LEU A 116 7.38 -5.50 11.23
N GLU A 117 7.00 -5.60 9.97
CA GLU A 117 7.36 -4.67 8.91
C GLU A 117 6.57 -3.34 9.00
N GLN A 118 5.34 -3.37 9.52
CA GLN A 118 4.46 -2.21 9.59
C GLN A 118 5.03 -1.07 10.45
N PRO A 119 5.47 -1.29 11.71
CA PRO A 119 6.13 -0.25 12.49
C PRO A 119 7.39 0.29 11.82
N LYS A 120 8.19 -0.58 11.19
CA LYS A 120 9.41 -0.16 10.47
C LYS A 120 9.09 0.71 9.26
N LEU A 121 8.01 0.41 8.54
CA LEU A 121 7.55 1.25 7.44
C LEU A 121 7.12 2.63 7.96
N ALA A 122 6.39 2.67 9.08
CA ALA A 122 5.97 3.94 9.67
C ALA A 122 7.17 4.81 10.11
N GLU A 123 8.17 4.21 10.77
CA GLU A 123 9.41 4.90 11.16
C GLU A 123 10.21 5.37 9.94
N TYR A 124 10.28 4.55 8.90
CA TYR A 124 10.97 4.90 7.65
C TYR A 124 10.25 6.05 6.93
N ALA A 125 8.93 5.96 6.77
CA ALA A 125 8.12 7.03 6.19
C ALA A 125 8.21 8.33 7.02
N GLN A 126 8.19 8.25 8.35
CA GLN A 126 8.41 9.41 9.22
C GLN A 126 9.73 10.11 8.91
N SER A 127 10.81 9.35 8.65
CA SER A 127 12.12 9.93 8.31
C SER A 127 12.11 10.58 6.93
N THR A 128 11.60 9.90 5.89
CA THR A 128 11.64 10.43 4.53
C THR A 128 10.65 11.59 4.33
N LEU A 129 9.50 11.56 5.00
CA LEU A 129 8.51 12.64 4.96
C LEU A 129 8.97 13.89 5.71
N LYS A 130 9.78 13.72 6.76
CA LYS A 130 10.44 14.85 7.42
C LYS A 130 11.36 15.62 6.46
N ASP A 131 12.05 14.92 5.57
CA ASP A 131 12.95 15.55 4.59
C ASP A 131 12.21 16.46 3.59
N ILE A 132 10.89 16.29 3.47
CA ILE A 132 10.01 17.15 2.67
C ILE A 132 9.14 18.11 3.50
N GLY A 133 9.40 18.19 4.82
CA GLY A 133 8.72 19.14 5.69
C GLY A 133 7.41 18.64 6.30
N ILE A 134 7.11 17.34 6.27
CA ILE A 134 5.92 16.76 6.90
C ILE A 134 6.28 16.16 8.26
N GLU A 135 5.61 16.63 9.33
CA GLU A 135 5.71 16.02 10.64
C GLU A 135 4.76 14.82 10.73
N VAL A 136 5.30 13.62 11.02
CA VAL A 136 4.51 12.39 11.12
C VAL A 136 4.44 11.92 12.56
N ASN A 137 3.22 11.78 13.09
CA ASN A 137 2.95 11.12 14.37
C ASN A 137 2.54 9.68 14.12
N VAL A 138 3.36 8.73 14.56
CA VAL A 138 3.09 7.30 14.37
C VAL A 138 2.23 6.78 15.51
N ASN A 139 0.99 6.41 15.21
CA ASN A 139 0.10 5.65 16.10
C ASN A 139 0.19 4.16 15.76
N ASN A 140 1.11 3.45 16.43
CA ASN A 140 1.28 2.00 16.28
C ASN A 140 0.56 1.26 17.39
N THR A 141 -0.66 0.80 17.14
CA THR A 141 -1.53 0.23 18.16
C THR A 141 -2.17 -1.10 17.73
N ALA A 142 -2.31 -2.03 18.69
CA ALA A 142 -3.07 -3.26 18.47
C ALA A 142 -4.57 -3.01 18.23
N ASP A 143 -5.09 -1.89 18.70
CA ASP A 143 -6.51 -1.47 18.55
C ASP A 143 -6.73 -0.63 17.27
N HIS A 144 -5.84 -0.73 16.30
CA HIS A 144 -5.87 0.04 15.05
C HIS A 144 -7.23 -0.02 14.32
N ALA A 145 -7.95 -1.14 14.44
CA ALA A 145 -9.24 -1.31 13.78
C ALA A 145 -10.32 -0.36 14.34
N THR A 146 -10.29 -0.08 15.64
CA THR A 146 -11.18 0.90 16.29
C THR A 146 -10.82 2.31 15.85
N TYR A 147 -9.53 2.68 15.89
CA TYR A 147 -9.05 3.98 15.42
C TYR A 147 -9.41 4.22 13.95
N ALA A 148 -9.21 3.19 13.08
CA ALA A 148 -9.55 3.29 11.66
C ALA A 148 -11.06 3.49 11.44
N LYS A 149 -11.91 2.76 12.15
CA LYS A 149 -13.37 2.91 12.06
C LYS A 149 -13.87 4.28 12.54
N ASN A 150 -13.20 4.84 13.53
CA ASN A 150 -13.53 6.17 14.06
C ASN A 150 -12.97 7.31 13.21
N GLY A 151 -12.15 7.03 12.20
CA GLY A 151 -11.48 8.06 11.38
C GLY A 151 -10.36 8.80 12.12
N GLU A 152 -9.78 8.21 13.17
CA GLU A 152 -8.74 8.81 14.01
C GLU A 152 -7.34 8.65 13.38
N PHE A 153 -7.20 9.07 12.12
CA PHE A 153 -5.95 9.03 11.35
C PHE A 153 -6.04 9.97 10.13
N ASP A 154 -4.91 10.34 9.60
CA ASP A 154 -4.76 10.98 8.28
C ASP A 154 -4.33 9.95 7.23
N VAL A 155 -3.42 9.06 7.62
CA VAL A 155 -2.93 7.94 6.81
C VAL A 155 -3.07 6.64 7.60
N TYR A 156 -3.77 5.64 7.05
CA TYR A 156 -3.84 4.30 7.62
C TYR A 156 -3.13 3.29 6.73
N VAL A 157 -2.04 2.71 7.23
CA VAL A 157 -1.27 1.70 6.50
C VAL A 157 -1.54 0.31 7.02
N SER A 158 -1.94 -0.56 6.12
CA SER A 158 -2.28 -1.94 6.40
C SER A 158 -1.72 -2.92 5.37
N SER A 159 -2.00 -4.19 5.56
CA SER A 159 -1.53 -5.26 4.70
C SER A 159 -2.69 -6.20 4.36
N LEU A 160 -2.82 -6.52 3.08
CA LEU A 160 -3.84 -7.44 2.58
C LEU A 160 -3.24 -8.35 1.49
N THR A 161 -3.66 -9.62 1.44
CA THR A 161 -3.50 -10.46 0.25
C THR A 161 -4.55 -10.02 -0.75
N THR A 162 -4.13 -9.28 -1.77
CA THR A 162 -5.05 -8.53 -2.67
C THR A 162 -5.74 -9.42 -3.69
N ALA A 163 -5.10 -10.52 -4.09
CA ALA A 163 -5.66 -11.51 -5.01
C ALA A 163 -5.51 -12.95 -4.47
N PRO A 164 -6.28 -13.35 -3.43
CA PRO A 164 -6.13 -14.65 -2.76
C PRO A 164 -6.42 -15.85 -3.66
N THR A 165 -7.22 -15.67 -4.72
CA THR A 165 -7.55 -16.70 -5.72
C THR A 165 -6.92 -16.41 -7.09
N GLY A 166 -6.09 -15.38 -7.19
CA GLY A 166 -5.59 -14.87 -8.47
C GLY A 166 -6.59 -13.96 -9.21
N ASP A 167 -7.73 -13.65 -8.60
CA ASP A 167 -8.75 -12.76 -9.13
C ASP A 167 -8.65 -11.36 -8.51
N PRO A 168 -8.75 -10.26 -9.29
CA PRO A 168 -8.56 -8.91 -8.81
C PRO A 168 -9.73 -8.34 -8.00
N GLU A 169 -10.93 -8.89 -8.09
CA GLU A 169 -12.15 -8.29 -7.56
C GLU A 169 -12.13 -8.11 -6.04
N TYR A 170 -11.54 -9.07 -5.33
CA TYR A 170 -11.54 -9.07 -3.86
C TYR A 170 -10.97 -7.79 -3.24
N PHE A 171 -9.90 -7.25 -3.79
CA PHE A 171 -9.29 -6.02 -3.26
C PHE A 171 -10.26 -4.84 -3.37
N PHE A 172 -10.88 -4.66 -4.53
CA PHE A 172 -11.78 -3.55 -4.79
C PHE A 172 -13.05 -3.65 -3.93
N THR A 173 -13.72 -4.80 -3.95
CA THR A 173 -14.98 -5.00 -3.22
C THR A 173 -14.83 -4.98 -1.70
N SER A 174 -13.66 -5.40 -1.17
CA SER A 174 -13.42 -5.42 0.26
C SER A 174 -12.88 -4.10 0.82
N THR A 175 -12.22 -3.27 -0.02
CA THR A 175 -11.36 -2.19 0.48
C THR A 175 -11.60 -0.84 -0.19
N VAL A 176 -12.01 -0.80 -1.47
CA VAL A 176 -11.91 0.42 -2.28
C VAL A 176 -13.26 1.04 -2.63
N VAL A 177 -14.25 0.26 -3.08
CA VAL A 177 -15.57 0.81 -3.45
C VAL A 177 -16.19 1.59 -2.30
N SER A 178 -17.05 2.55 -2.61
CA SER A 178 -17.54 3.55 -1.66
C SER A 178 -18.16 2.94 -0.38
N ASP A 179 -18.80 1.77 -0.47
CA ASP A 179 -19.42 1.06 0.65
C ASP A 179 -18.61 -0.12 1.20
N ALA A 180 -17.36 -0.30 0.72
CA ALA A 180 -16.51 -1.39 1.16
C ALA A 180 -16.24 -1.36 2.66
N ALA A 181 -16.35 -2.51 3.31
CA ALA A 181 -16.23 -2.63 4.77
C ALA A 181 -14.86 -2.21 5.33
N LYS A 182 -13.82 -2.19 4.50
CA LYS A 182 -12.45 -1.79 4.85
C LYS A 182 -12.02 -0.46 4.18
N ASN A 183 -12.94 0.26 3.56
CA ASN A 183 -12.70 1.61 3.08
C ASN A 183 -12.76 2.60 4.26
N TYR A 184 -11.74 2.53 5.10
CA TYR A 184 -11.64 3.38 6.29
C TYR A 184 -11.33 4.85 5.92
N GLY A 185 -10.67 5.07 4.78
CA GLY A 185 -10.34 6.38 4.24
C GLY A 185 -11.53 7.15 3.68
N LYS A 186 -12.73 6.54 3.59
CA LYS A 186 -13.94 7.18 3.07
C LYS A 186 -13.82 7.69 1.63
N TYR A 187 -12.94 7.08 0.85
CA TYR A 187 -12.85 7.36 -0.57
C TYR A 187 -14.16 6.99 -1.27
N SER A 188 -14.63 7.83 -2.16
CA SER A 188 -15.87 7.61 -2.93
C SER A 188 -15.70 8.17 -4.34
N ASN A 189 -15.91 7.30 -5.33
CA ASN A 189 -15.88 7.65 -6.75
C ASN A 189 -16.88 6.75 -7.49
N SER A 190 -17.92 7.35 -8.07
CA SER A 190 -18.99 6.63 -8.76
C SER A 190 -18.52 5.88 -10.00
N ASP A 191 -17.54 6.43 -10.74
CA ASP A 191 -17.02 5.80 -11.95
C ASP A 191 -16.23 4.53 -11.57
N LEU A 192 -15.49 4.58 -10.45
CA LEU A 192 -14.83 3.40 -9.90
C LEU A 192 -15.84 2.33 -9.46
N ASP A 193 -16.89 2.72 -8.75
CA ASP A 193 -17.94 1.80 -8.31
C ASP A 193 -18.58 1.09 -9.51
N ASP A 194 -18.84 1.81 -10.61
CA ASP A 194 -19.38 1.27 -11.86
C ASP A 194 -18.38 0.31 -12.56
N ILE A 195 -17.08 0.63 -12.58
CA ILE A 195 -16.04 -0.26 -13.11
C ILE A 195 -16.01 -1.57 -12.32
N VAL A 196 -16.06 -1.49 -10.99
CA VAL A 196 -16.03 -2.69 -10.12
C VAL A 196 -17.33 -3.50 -10.24
N ALA A 197 -18.49 -2.85 -10.37
CA ALA A 197 -19.77 -3.52 -10.65
C ALA A 197 -19.70 -4.30 -11.99
N LYS A 198 -19.14 -3.68 -13.04
CA LYS A 198 -18.91 -4.35 -14.33
C LYS A 198 -17.91 -5.50 -14.21
N LEU A 199 -16.85 -5.33 -13.40
CA LEU A 199 -15.89 -6.42 -13.11
C LEU A 199 -16.61 -7.63 -12.49
N HIS A 200 -17.55 -7.41 -11.58
CA HIS A 200 -18.34 -8.46 -10.94
C HIS A 200 -19.18 -9.27 -11.93
N GLU A 201 -19.70 -8.64 -12.97
CA GLU A 201 -20.54 -9.27 -13.99
C GLU A 201 -19.74 -9.87 -15.17
N THR A 202 -18.43 -9.62 -15.23
CA THR A 202 -17.54 -10.04 -16.32
C THR A 202 -16.85 -11.37 -15.97
N PHE A 203 -16.92 -12.37 -16.85
CA PHE A 203 -16.31 -13.71 -16.64
C PHE A 203 -15.09 -13.97 -17.52
N ASP A 204 -14.90 -13.19 -18.58
CA ASP A 204 -13.70 -13.28 -19.42
C ASP A 204 -12.49 -12.74 -18.67
N THR A 205 -11.45 -13.56 -18.53
CA THR A 205 -10.26 -13.23 -17.70
C THR A 205 -9.46 -12.06 -18.23
N ASP A 206 -9.39 -11.88 -19.55
CA ASP A 206 -8.64 -10.79 -20.14
C ASP A 206 -9.40 -9.46 -19.95
N GLU A 207 -10.72 -9.49 -20.08
CA GLU A 207 -11.55 -8.30 -19.82
C GLU A 207 -11.57 -7.94 -18.34
N ARG A 208 -11.62 -8.93 -17.44
CA ARG A 208 -11.44 -8.70 -16.00
C ARG A 208 -10.11 -8.02 -15.68
N GLY A 209 -9.04 -8.47 -16.33
CA GLY A 209 -7.72 -7.86 -16.21
C GLY A 209 -7.72 -6.38 -16.62
N LYS A 210 -8.37 -6.03 -17.75
CA LYS A 210 -8.49 -4.64 -18.21
C LYS A 210 -9.28 -3.77 -17.23
N LEU A 211 -10.41 -4.27 -16.73
CA LEU A 211 -11.22 -3.56 -15.73
C LEU A 211 -10.45 -3.36 -14.41
N ALA A 212 -9.64 -4.34 -14.01
CA ALA A 212 -8.78 -4.20 -12.84
C ALA A 212 -7.67 -3.14 -13.02
N VAL A 213 -7.10 -3.01 -14.23
CA VAL A 213 -6.16 -1.94 -14.55
C VAL A 213 -6.86 -0.58 -14.50
N GLU A 214 -8.04 -0.47 -15.11
CA GLU A 214 -8.84 0.76 -15.12
C GLU A 214 -9.19 1.20 -13.68
N ALA A 215 -9.69 0.28 -12.85
CA ALA A 215 -10.00 0.56 -11.45
C ALA A 215 -8.77 0.99 -10.64
N GLN A 216 -7.62 0.31 -10.82
CA GLN A 216 -6.37 0.71 -10.16
C GLN A 216 -5.90 2.09 -10.61
N GLN A 217 -5.97 2.38 -11.92
CA GLN A 217 -5.53 3.67 -12.42
C GLN A 217 -6.43 4.81 -11.89
N THR A 218 -7.73 4.58 -11.77
CA THR A 218 -8.66 5.56 -11.18
C THR A 218 -8.28 5.93 -9.74
N ILE A 219 -8.00 4.94 -8.88
CA ILE A 219 -7.59 5.24 -7.49
C ILE A 219 -6.21 5.88 -7.37
N LEU A 220 -5.33 5.61 -8.34
CA LEU A 220 -3.99 6.25 -8.41
C LEU A 220 -4.08 7.67 -8.93
N ASP A 221 -4.91 7.94 -9.94
CA ASP A 221 -5.11 9.28 -10.50
C ASP A 221 -5.80 10.22 -9.49
N ASP A 222 -6.62 9.67 -8.59
CA ASP A 222 -7.25 10.40 -7.49
C ASP A 222 -6.32 10.56 -6.26
N ASP A 223 -5.12 9.96 -6.29
CA ASP A 223 -4.20 9.87 -5.15
C ASP A 223 -4.95 9.43 -3.87
N ALA A 224 -5.88 8.45 -4.00
CA ALA A 224 -6.71 8.00 -2.90
C ALA A 224 -6.04 6.92 -2.04
N TYR A 225 -5.16 6.13 -2.67
CA TYR A 225 -4.37 5.06 -2.07
C TYR A 225 -2.94 5.15 -2.57
N PHE A 226 -2.00 4.68 -1.77
CA PHE A 226 -0.63 4.43 -2.21
C PHE A 226 -0.19 3.01 -1.84
N PHE A 227 0.69 2.45 -2.66
CA PHE A 227 1.18 1.08 -2.49
C PHE A 227 2.68 1.12 -2.23
N VAL A 228 3.16 0.32 -1.28
CA VAL A 228 4.55 0.40 -0.81
C VAL A 228 5.35 -0.82 -1.19
N SER A 229 4.86 -2.01 -0.88
CA SER A 229 5.62 -3.24 -1.10
C SER A 229 4.72 -4.45 -1.27
N HIS A 230 5.06 -5.32 -2.22
CA HIS A 230 4.59 -6.70 -2.25
C HIS A 230 5.58 -7.57 -1.48
N LEU A 231 5.08 -8.38 -0.54
CA LEU A 231 5.94 -9.23 0.28
C LEU A 231 6.41 -10.46 -0.47
N ASN A 232 7.66 -10.81 -0.27
CA ASN A 232 8.17 -12.13 -0.61
C ASN A 232 7.89 -13.10 0.56
N MET A 233 7.12 -14.16 0.30
CA MET A 233 6.96 -15.26 1.25
C MET A 233 8.14 -16.22 1.15
N GLY A 234 8.65 -16.65 2.31
CA GLY A 234 9.71 -17.64 2.41
C GLY A 234 9.27 -18.84 3.23
N LEU A 235 9.33 -20.03 2.62
CA LEU A 235 9.12 -21.31 3.29
C LEU A 235 10.47 -21.95 3.57
N VAL A 236 10.70 -22.32 4.82
CA VAL A 236 11.94 -22.97 5.26
C VAL A 236 11.63 -24.42 5.59
N SER A 237 12.32 -25.36 4.94
CA SER A 237 12.20 -26.78 5.21
C SER A 237 13.57 -27.40 5.49
N LYS A 238 13.59 -28.58 6.13
CA LYS A 238 14.79 -29.39 6.15
C LYS A 238 15.13 -29.85 4.73
N SER A 239 16.43 -30.07 4.45
CA SER A 239 16.91 -30.47 3.11
C SER A 239 16.39 -31.85 2.63
N ASN A 240 15.84 -32.66 3.52
CA ASN A 240 15.20 -33.93 3.18
C ASN A 240 13.69 -33.78 2.79
N VAL A 241 13.16 -32.55 2.77
CA VAL A 241 11.79 -32.26 2.30
C VAL A 241 11.87 -31.77 0.86
N SER A 242 11.09 -32.36 -0.03
CA SER A 242 10.96 -31.98 -1.44
C SER A 242 9.49 -31.66 -1.77
N GLY A 243 9.26 -30.90 -2.85
CA GLY A 243 7.90 -30.53 -3.28
C GLY A 243 7.27 -29.36 -2.52
N LEU A 244 7.98 -28.75 -1.52
CA LEU A 244 7.51 -27.56 -0.86
C LEU A 244 7.86 -26.32 -1.70
N THR A 245 6.84 -25.60 -2.17
CA THR A 245 6.99 -24.37 -2.98
C THR A 245 6.18 -23.23 -2.38
N ALA A 246 6.78 -22.05 -2.32
CA ALA A 246 6.04 -20.83 -1.97
C ALA A 246 5.09 -20.46 -3.12
N HIS A 247 3.85 -20.10 -2.78
CA HIS A 247 2.82 -19.75 -3.76
C HIS A 247 2.48 -18.25 -3.72
N PRO A 248 2.25 -17.59 -4.88
CA PRO A 248 1.96 -16.16 -4.94
C PRO A 248 0.75 -15.67 -4.14
N CYS A 249 -0.22 -16.54 -3.84
CA CYS A 249 -1.37 -16.18 -2.99
C CYS A 249 -1.16 -16.43 -1.49
N ASP A 250 0.00 -16.97 -1.07
CA ASP A 250 0.40 -17.33 0.31
C ASP A 250 -0.54 -18.29 1.08
N TYR A 251 -1.35 -19.09 0.35
CA TYR A 251 -2.30 -20.04 0.95
C TYR A 251 -2.14 -21.51 0.52
N TYR A 252 -1.48 -21.78 -0.60
CA TYR A 252 -1.40 -23.12 -1.20
C TYR A 252 0.01 -23.72 -1.09
N GLU A 253 0.54 -23.81 0.14
CA GLU A 253 1.92 -24.24 0.40
C GLU A 253 2.04 -25.77 0.51
N ILE A 254 0.96 -26.45 0.89
CA ILE A 254 0.94 -27.92 1.06
C ILE A 254 0.17 -28.53 -0.09
N THR A 255 0.90 -29.27 -0.93
CA THR A 255 0.36 -29.96 -2.11
C THR A 255 0.62 -31.46 -2.02
N ALA A 256 0.08 -32.21 -2.99
CA ALA A 256 0.34 -33.65 -3.11
C ALA A 256 1.79 -34.01 -3.49
N ASP A 257 2.58 -33.01 -3.91
CA ASP A 257 3.98 -33.18 -4.30
C ASP A 257 4.94 -33.13 -3.09
N LEU A 258 4.43 -32.82 -1.89
CA LEU A 258 5.23 -32.73 -0.68
C LEU A 258 5.67 -34.12 -0.22
N GLU A 259 6.99 -34.34 -0.17
CA GLU A 259 7.60 -35.60 0.25
C GLU A 259 8.68 -35.35 1.32
N VAL A 260 8.80 -36.28 2.25
CA VAL A 260 9.90 -36.36 3.22
C VAL A 260 10.74 -37.60 2.88
N LYS A 261 12.01 -37.39 2.58
CA LYS A 261 12.97 -38.45 2.26
C LYS A 261 13.78 -38.87 3.47
#